data_414a3746a9d175b7516b649aff55a03a
#
_entry.id   414a3746a9d175b7516b649aff55a03a
#
_cell.length_a   1.000
_cell.length_b   1.000
_cell.length_c   1.000
_cell.angle_alpha   90.00
_cell.angle_beta   90.00
_cell.angle_gamma   90.00
#
_symmetry.space_group_name_H-M   'P 1'
#
loop_
_entity.id
_entity.type
_entity.pdbx_description
1 polymer ?
#
loop_
_entity_poly.entity_id
_entity_poly.type
_entity_poly.pdbx_seq_one_letter_code
_entity_poly.pdbx_strand_id
1 'polypeptide(L)'
;MKSIRIMESTAKEPAVPPKSILIVDDEENLLLLLEKILTRQGYEVATAKNSYDARTLLDSRRFQLAILDIKMFPLDGVFLLGEIKSRSPSTEVIMITAYPTVDTRNECMKKGASTYLSKPVDIQELKTTVNGLLCH
;
A
#
# COMPACT_ATOMS: atom_id res chain seq x y z
N MET A 1 -18.47 33.78 -22.53
CA MET A 1 -17.82 33.56 -22.33
C MET A 1 -17.58 32.69 -22.09
N LYS A 2 -17.36 32.32 -22.08
CA LYS A 2 -16.99 31.75 -21.75
C LYS A 2 -16.29 31.34 -20.95
N SER A 3 -15.90 31.01 -20.67
CA SER A 3 -14.84 30.77 -19.79
C SER A 3 -15.27 30.25 -18.46
N ILE A 4 -16.31 30.51 -17.97
CA ILE A 4 -16.77 30.12 -16.71
C ILE A 4 -16.95 28.64 -16.60
N ARG A 5 -17.39 28.08 -17.63
CA ARG A 5 -17.63 26.75 -17.57
C ARG A 5 -16.48 25.97 -17.44
N ILE A 6 -15.51 26.32 -18.02
CA ILE A 6 -14.27 25.65 -17.95
C ILE A 6 -13.80 25.54 -16.58
N MET A 7 -13.95 26.56 -15.82
CA MET A 7 -13.52 26.55 -14.48
C MET A 7 -14.26 25.60 -13.64
N GLU A 8 -15.49 25.42 -13.85
CA GLU A 8 -16.22 24.53 -13.05
C GLU A 8 -15.78 23.13 -13.24
N SER A 9 -15.53 22.77 -14.48
CA SER A 9 -15.07 21.45 -14.77
C SER A 9 -13.77 21.16 -14.05
N THR A 10 -12.88 22.11 -14.12
CA THR A 10 -11.59 21.95 -13.48
C THR A 10 -11.69 21.83 -12.00
N ALA A 11 -12.58 22.58 -11.41
CA ALA A 11 -12.70 22.58 -9.96
C ALA A 11 -13.16 21.23 -9.42
N LYS A 12 -13.83 20.43 -10.23
CA LYS A 12 -14.32 19.17 -9.74
C LYS A 12 -13.34 18.05 -9.84
N GLU A 13 -12.28 18.23 -10.59
CA GLU A 13 -11.31 17.17 -10.78
C GLU A 13 -10.03 17.48 -10.05
N PRO A 14 -9.44 16.49 -9.41
CA PRO A 14 -8.17 16.73 -8.75
C PRO A 14 -7.10 17.04 -9.79
N ALA A 15 -6.17 17.89 -9.43
CA ALA A 15 -5.07 18.24 -10.31
C ALA A 15 -4.22 17.03 -10.65
N VAL A 16 -4.13 16.08 -9.72
CA VAL A 16 -3.43 14.81 -9.95
C VAL A 16 -4.33 13.69 -9.51
N PRO A 17 -4.21 12.52 -10.14
CA PRO A 17 -5.02 11.37 -9.73
C PRO A 17 -4.73 10.99 -8.30
N PRO A 18 -5.68 10.37 -7.60
CA PRO A 18 -5.42 9.87 -6.27
C PRO A 18 -4.27 8.86 -6.31
N LYS A 19 -3.48 8.83 -5.25
CA LYS A 19 -2.42 7.85 -5.14
C LYS A 19 -3.02 6.49 -4.84
N SER A 20 -2.40 5.44 -5.36
CA SER A 20 -2.94 4.09 -5.25
C SER A 20 -2.14 3.25 -4.29
N ILE A 21 -2.85 2.47 -3.49
CA ILE A 21 -2.28 1.62 -2.45
C ILE A 21 -2.78 0.20 -2.66
N LEU A 22 -1.86 -0.76 -2.61
CA LEU A 22 -2.18 -2.17 -2.61
C LEU A 22 -2.01 -2.70 -1.19
N ILE A 23 -3.02 -3.41 -0.67
CA ILE A 23 -2.92 -4.03 0.65
C ILE A 23 -3.04 -5.53 0.49
N VAL A 24 -2.08 -6.27 1.03
CA VAL A 24 -2.04 -7.73 0.91
C VAL A 24 -1.97 -8.34 2.30
N ASP A 25 -3.02 -9.06 2.70
CA ASP A 25 -3.10 -9.69 4.01
C ASP A 25 -4.18 -10.78 3.95
N ASP A 26 -3.97 -11.91 4.59
CA ASP A 26 -4.95 -12.98 4.56
C ASP A 26 -6.07 -12.81 5.60
N GLU A 27 -5.96 -11.82 6.48
CA GLU A 27 -7.03 -11.49 7.41
C GLU A 27 -8.03 -10.56 6.75
N GLU A 28 -9.16 -11.11 6.34
CA GLU A 28 -10.15 -10.32 5.60
C GLU A 28 -10.67 -9.12 6.38
N ASN A 29 -10.84 -9.28 7.68
CA ASN A 29 -11.33 -8.17 8.49
C ASN A 29 -10.35 -7.01 8.51
N LEU A 30 -9.06 -7.30 8.56
CA LEU A 30 -8.04 -6.27 8.52
C LEU A 30 -8.02 -5.59 7.16
N LEU A 31 -8.13 -6.37 6.08
CA LEU A 31 -8.20 -5.79 4.73
C LEU A 31 -9.35 -4.81 4.61
N LEU A 32 -10.53 -5.21 5.07
CA LEU A 32 -11.71 -4.34 4.99
C LEU A 32 -11.52 -3.06 5.80
N LEU A 33 -10.96 -3.20 7.00
CA LEU A 33 -10.73 -2.05 7.86
C LEU A 33 -9.75 -1.07 7.22
N LEU A 34 -8.62 -1.58 6.75
CA LEU A 34 -7.61 -0.71 6.16
C LEU A 34 -8.08 -0.09 4.86
N GLU A 35 -8.82 -0.84 4.06
CA GLU A 35 -9.38 -0.29 2.83
C GLU A 35 -10.29 0.88 3.13
N LYS A 36 -11.17 0.71 4.11
CA LYS A 36 -12.10 1.77 4.49
C LYS A 36 -11.37 3.02 4.98
N ILE A 37 -10.39 2.81 5.86
CA ILE A 37 -9.65 3.92 6.44
C ILE A 37 -8.88 4.69 5.39
N LEU A 38 -8.16 3.99 4.53
CA LEU A 38 -7.31 4.65 3.56
C LEU A 38 -8.11 5.26 2.41
N THR A 39 -9.24 4.65 2.05
CA THR A 39 -10.14 5.25 1.07
C THR A 39 -10.67 6.58 1.59
N ARG A 40 -11.00 6.65 2.88
CA ARG A 40 -11.46 7.89 3.49
C ARG A 40 -10.38 8.95 3.53
N GLN A 41 -9.11 8.55 3.51
CA GLN A 41 -8.00 9.48 3.45
C GLN A 41 -7.77 10.01 2.03
N GLY A 42 -8.51 9.52 1.06
CA GLY A 42 -8.41 9.99 -0.32
C GLY A 42 -7.57 9.12 -1.23
N TYR A 43 -7.16 7.95 -0.78
CA TYR A 43 -6.36 7.04 -1.60
C TYR A 43 -7.24 6.09 -2.39
N GLU A 44 -6.72 5.61 -3.51
CA GLU A 44 -7.37 4.56 -4.28
C GLU A 44 -6.77 3.24 -3.78
N VAL A 45 -7.60 2.33 -3.28
CA VAL A 45 -7.12 1.15 -2.57
C VAL A 45 -7.56 -0.11 -3.29
N ALA A 46 -6.61 -1.03 -3.51
CA ALA A 46 -6.90 -2.37 -3.98
C ALA A 46 -6.42 -3.35 -2.92
N THR A 47 -7.13 -4.45 -2.75
CA THR A 47 -6.79 -5.44 -1.74
C THR A 47 -6.59 -6.80 -2.35
N ALA A 48 -5.74 -7.61 -1.73
CA ALA A 48 -5.52 -8.99 -2.12
C ALA A 48 -5.37 -9.81 -0.84
N LYS A 49 -5.96 -10.98 -0.80
CA LYS A 49 -5.90 -11.81 0.39
C LYS A 49 -4.84 -12.90 0.31
N ASN A 50 -4.12 -12.95 -0.79
CA ASN A 50 -3.00 -13.88 -0.93
C ASN A 50 -2.03 -13.33 -1.97
N SER A 51 -0.89 -13.99 -2.09
CA SER A 51 0.16 -13.52 -2.99
C SER A 51 -0.20 -13.71 -4.46
N TYR A 52 -1.01 -14.68 -4.81
CA TYR A 52 -1.43 -14.86 -6.20
C TYR A 52 -2.30 -13.69 -6.67
N ASP A 53 -3.28 -13.31 -5.86
CA ASP A 53 -4.15 -12.19 -6.20
C ASP A 53 -3.35 -10.90 -6.27
N ALA A 54 -2.38 -10.75 -5.36
CA ALA A 54 -1.52 -9.57 -5.38
C ALA A 54 -0.71 -9.50 -6.68
N ARG A 55 -0.17 -10.62 -7.13
CA ARG A 55 0.61 -10.62 -8.36
C ARG A 55 -0.24 -10.31 -9.57
N THR A 56 -1.49 -10.78 -9.59
CA THR A 56 -2.42 -10.44 -10.65
C THR A 56 -2.63 -8.94 -10.74
N LEU A 57 -2.81 -8.30 -9.59
CA LEU A 57 -2.96 -6.85 -9.57
C LEU A 57 -1.68 -6.14 -10.00
N LEU A 58 -0.53 -6.63 -9.56
CA LEU A 58 0.75 -6.04 -9.94
C LEU A 58 1.06 -6.19 -11.42
N ASP A 59 0.53 -7.23 -12.06
CA ASP A 59 0.71 -7.42 -13.49
C ASP A 59 -0.08 -6.41 -14.30
N SER A 60 -1.19 -5.90 -13.74
CA SER A 60 -2.08 -5.02 -14.49
C SER A 60 -1.83 -3.55 -14.22
N ARG A 61 -1.21 -3.20 -13.11
CA ARG A 61 -1.04 -1.78 -12.77
C ARG A 61 0.08 -1.60 -11.75
N ARG A 62 0.53 -0.36 -11.62
CA ARG A 62 1.50 0.03 -10.58
C ARG A 62 0.80 0.71 -9.44
N PHE A 63 1.39 0.59 -8.26
CA PHE A 63 0.90 1.23 -7.05
C PHE A 63 1.99 2.13 -6.50
N GLN A 64 1.61 3.25 -5.90
CA GLN A 64 2.57 4.12 -5.24
C GLN A 64 3.03 3.56 -3.91
N LEU A 65 2.19 2.74 -3.27
CA LEU A 65 2.52 2.15 -1.98
C LEU A 65 1.89 0.77 -1.87
N ALA A 66 2.58 -0.14 -1.20
CA ALA A 66 2.03 -1.45 -0.89
C ALA A 66 2.18 -1.71 0.60
N ILE A 67 1.17 -2.32 1.20
CA ILE A 67 1.20 -2.77 2.59
C ILE A 67 1.12 -4.28 2.55
N LEU A 68 2.16 -4.96 3.02
CA LEU A 68 2.29 -6.41 2.87
C LEU A 68 2.41 -7.10 4.21
N ASP A 69 1.57 -8.11 4.43
CA ASP A 69 1.73 -9.02 5.54
C ASP A 69 2.85 -10.00 5.20
N ILE A 70 3.73 -10.29 6.14
CA ILE A 70 4.84 -11.19 5.88
C ILE A 70 4.39 -12.64 5.78
N LYS A 71 3.54 -13.08 6.72
CA LYS A 71 3.14 -14.49 6.78
C LYS A 71 1.93 -14.75 5.91
N MET A 72 2.16 -15.17 4.68
CA MET A 72 1.10 -15.50 3.75
C MET A 72 1.48 -16.73 2.94
N PHE A 73 0.49 -17.31 2.27
CA PHE A 73 0.63 -18.42 1.35
C PHE A 73 0.13 -17.99 -0.02
N PRO A 74 0.63 -18.58 -1.08
CA PRO A 74 1.77 -19.53 -1.14
C PRO A 74 3.12 -18.85 -1.07
N LEU A 75 3.19 -17.54 -1.36
CA LEU A 75 4.42 -16.77 -1.29
C LEU A 75 4.28 -15.77 -0.16
N ASP A 76 5.32 -15.58 0.62
CA ASP A 76 5.23 -14.65 1.73
C ASP A 76 5.47 -13.20 1.29
N GLY A 77 5.28 -12.28 2.25
CA GLY A 77 5.40 -10.85 1.96
C GLY A 77 6.81 -10.43 1.61
N VAL A 78 7.83 -11.12 2.11
CA VAL A 78 9.21 -10.78 1.79
C VAL A 78 9.48 -11.05 0.32
N PHE A 79 8.93 -12.15 -0.21
CA PHE A 79 9.05 -12.46 -1.63
C PHE A 79 8.35 -11.38 -2.46
N LEU A 80 7.14 -10.99 -2.06
CA LEU A 80 6.41 -9.94 -2.77
C LEU A 80 7.15 -8.61 -2.74
N LEU A 81 7.76 -8.28 -1.61
CA LEU A 81 8.56 -7.08 -1.51
C LEU A 81 9.64 -7.06 -2.58
N GLY A 82 10.35 -8.18 -2.73
CA GLY A 82 11.38 -8.28 -3.76
C GLY A 82 10.82 -8.09 -5.15
N GLU A 83 9.67 -8.69 -5.44
CA GLU A 83 9.04 -8.54 -6.75
C GLU A 83 8.60 -7.11 -7.02
N ILE A 84 8.01 -6.47 -6.04
CA ILE A 84 7.55 -5.09 -6.20
C ILE A 84 8.73 -4.16 -6.46
N LYS A 85 9.79 -4.29 -5.67
CA LYS A 85 10.94 -3.41 -5.83
C LYS A 85 11.66 -3.66 -7.15
N SER A 86 11.61 -4.89 -7.66
CA SER A 86 12.18 -5.21 -8.97
C SER A 86 11.37 -4.58 -10.09
N ARG A 87 10.04 -4.62 -10.01
CA ARG A 87 9.16 -4.09 -11.05
C ARG A 87 9.01 -2.57 -10.98
N SER A 88 9.00 -2.03 -9.77
CA SER A 88 8.70 -0.62 -9.54
C SER A 88 9.50 -0.12 -8.35
N PRO A 89 10.77 0.21 -8.56
CA PRO A 89 11.63 0.60 -7.42
C PRO A 89 11.13 1.80 -6.64
N SER A 90 10.29 2.63 -7.24
CA SER A 90 9.77 3.82 -6.54
C SER A 90 8.56 3.53 -5.67
N THR A 91 7.98 2.32 -5.75
CA THR A 91 6.85 1.99 -4.88
C THR A 91 7.33 1.88 -3.44
N GLU A 92 6.67 2.63 -2.55
CA GLU A 92 6.96 2.52 -1.12
C GLU A 92 6.33 1.24 -0.58
N VAL A 93 7.00 0.57 0.34
CA VAL A 93 6.47 -0.68 0.89
C VAL A 93 6.51 -0.65 2.40
N ILE A 94 5.34 -0.90 3.02
CA ILE A 94 5.20 -1.06 4.45
C ILE A 94 5.00 -2.55 4.73
N MET A 95 5.88 -3.14 5.53
CA MET A 95 5.71 -4.53 5.94
C MET A 95 4.99 -4.59 7.26
N ILE A 96 4.06 -5.53 7.41
CA ILE A 96 3.40 -5.74 8.70
C ILE A 96 3.50 -7.21 9.08
N THR A 97 3.59 -7.49 10.37
CA THR A 97 3.71 -8.87 10.82
C THR A 97 3.26 -9.03 12.28
N ALA A 98 2.63 -10.17 12.58
CA ALA A 98 2.30 -10.55 13.95
C ALA A 98 3.51 -11.11 14.68
N TYR A 99 4.58 -11.44 13.96
CA TYR A 99 5.75 -12.11 14.54
C TYR A 99 7.03 -11.36 14.19
N PRO A 100 7.21 -10.15 14.75
CA PRO A 100 8.38 -9.34 14.40
C PRO A 100 9.65 -9.94 15.00
N THR A 101 10.70 -10.00 14.20
CA THR A 101 12.03 -10.38 14.67
C THR A 101 13.04 -9.41 14.08
N VAL A 102 14.19 -9.30 14.73
CA VAL A 102 15.27 -8.45 14.24
C VAL A 102 15.73 -8.94 12.87
N ASP A 103 15.85 -10.26 12.71
CA ASP A 103 16.33 -10.81 11.44
C ASP A 103 15.38 -10.51 10.29
N THR A 104 14.07 -10.70 10.50
CA THR A 104 13.09 -10.42 9.46
C THR A 104 13.04 -8.93 9.12
N ARG A 105 13.12 -8.10 10.17
CA ARG A 105 13.14 -6.67 9.96
C ARG A 105 14.34 -6.26 9.12
N ASN A 106 15.52 -6.76 9.48
CA ASN A 106 16.74 -6.43 8.75
C ASN A 106 16.66 -6.91 7.30
N GLU A 107 16.10 -8.08 7.07
CA GLU A 107 15.94 -8.60 5.73
C GLU A 107 15.02 -7.71 4.90
N CYS A 108 13.89 -7.30 5.46
CA CYS A 108 12.95 -6.44 4.77
C CYS A 108 13.55 -5.08 4.44
N MET A 109 14.23 -4.48 5.42
CA MET A 109 14.82 -3.17 5.19
C MET A 109 15.93 -3.24 4.15
N LYS A 110 16.71 -4.32 4.16
CA LYS A 110 17.76 -4.50 3.18
C LYS A 110 17.19 -4.67 1.78
N LYS A 111 16.02 -5.27 1.65
CA LYS A 111 15.36 -5.46 0.36
C LYS A 111 14.58 -4.24 -0.10
N GLY A 112 14.60 -3.16 0.67
CA GLY A 112 14.02 -1.90 0.22
C GLY A 112 12.69 -1.52 0.84
N ALA A 113 12.25 -2.18 1.91
CA ALA A 113 11.03 -1.78 2.60
C ALA A 113 11.22 -0.39 3.19
N SER A 114 10.15 0.41 3.14
CA SER A 114 10.17 1.75 3.71
C SER A 114 10.04 1.72 5.21
N THR A 115 9.23 0.79 5.73
CA THR A 115 9.09 0.63 7.17
C THR A 115 8.54 -0.76 7.48
N TYR A 116 8.56 -1.10 8.77
CA TYR A 116 8.21 -2.43 9.25
C TYR A 116 7.43 -2.24 10.55
N LEU A 117 6.18 -2.67 10.54
CA LEU A 117 5.28 -2.47 11.67
C LEU A 117 4.80 -3.82 12.21
N SER A 118 4.54 -3.88 13.51
CA SER A 118 4.04 -5.11 14.11
C SER A 118 2.52 -5.05 14.26
N LYS A 119 1.89 -6.21 14.23
CA LYS A 119 0.47 -6.34 14.54
C LYS A 119 0.30 -6.45 16.05
N PRO A 120 -0.78 -5.98 16.61
CA PRO A 120 -1.93 -5.37 15.96
C PRO A 120 -1.58 -3.99 15.40
N VAL A 121 -2.17 -3.68 14.25
CA VAL A 121 -1.84 -2.43 13.56
C VAL A 121 -2.42 -1.25 14.33
N ASP A 122 -1.54 -0.29 14.66
CA ASP A 122 -1.98 0.96 15.24
C ASP A 122 -2.45 1.83 14.07
N ILE A 123 -3.75 2.09 14.02
CA ILE A 123 -4.37 2.78 12.90
C ILE A 123 -3.80 4.19 12.73
N GLN A 124 -3.60 4.90 13.84
CA GLN A 124 -3.09 6.25 13.75
C GLN A 124 -1.65 6.26 13.24
N GLU A 125 -0.85 5.33 13.71
CA GLU A 125 0.53 5.20 13.24
C GLU A 125 0.55 4.86 11.76
N LEU A 126 -0.32 3.96 11.31
CA LEU A 126 -0.37 3.57 9.91
C LEU A 126 -0.76 4.76 9.04
N LYS A 127 -1.78 5.51 9.44
CA LYS A 127 -2.21 6.68 8.68
C LYS A 127 -1.08 7.70 8.56
N THR A 128 -0.40 7.95 9.66
CA THR A 128 0.72 8.89 9.67
C THR A 128 1.84 8.42 8.76
N THR A 129 2.15 7.13 8.82
CA THR A 129 3.21 6.55 8.00
C THR A 129 2.86 6.63 6.52
N VAL A 130 1.65 6.23 6.15
CA VAL A 130 1.20 6.27 4.76
C VAL A 130 1.24 7.69 4.22
N ASN A 131 0.67 8.63 4.98
CA ASN A 131 0.65 10.02 4.54
C ASN A 131 2.05 10.58 4.41
N GLY A 132 2.94 10.24 5.33
CA GLY A 132 4.33 10.70 5.27
C GLY A 132 5.09 10.16 4.05
N LEU A 133 4.80 8.93 3.65
CA LEU A 133 5.46 8.35 2.49
C LEU A 133 4.90 8.86 1.16
N LEU A 134 3.64 9.21 1.12
CA LEU A 134 2.97 9.58 -0.13
C LEU A 134 2.72 11.06 -0.35
N CYS A 135 2.73 11.83 0.74
CA CYS A 135 2.47 13.27 0.62
C CYS A 135 3.76 14.05 0.70
N HIS A 136 4.33 14.35 -0.42
CA HIS A 136 5.50 15.22 -0.47
C HIS A 136 5.49 16.13 -1.66
#